data_5fe129318939e19f07f48e8fb2441f83
#
_entry.id   5fe129318939e19f07f48e8fb2441f83
#
_cell.length_a   1.000
_cell.length_b   1.000
_cell.length_c   1.000
_cell.angle_alpha   90.00
_cell.angle_beta   90.00
_cell.angle_gamma   90.00
#
_symmetry.space_group_name_H-M   'P 1'
#
loop_
_entity.id
_entity.type
_entity.pdbx_description
1 polymer ?
#
loop_
_entity_poly.entity_id
_entity_poly.type
_entity_poly.pdbx_seq_one_letter_code
_entity_poly.pdbx_strand_id
1 'polypeptide(L)'
;MGEVSTIGLDLAKAVFQAHGADASGAVVFRKKLRREQLLAFFAEQPRCLVAMEACASAHYWAREITALGHETRLIPPVYVKPFVKRQKNDMADAEAICEAAQRPTMRFVRPKSAEAQGAAVVFRTRDLLVRQRTH
;
A
#
# COMPACT_ATOMS: atom_id res chain seq x y z
N MET A 1 -21.48 -0.45 14.86
CA MET A 1 -20.38 -1.10 14.16
C MET A 1 -20.37 -0.70 12.72
N GLY A 2 -19.37 0.03 12.32
CA GLY A 2 -19.24 0.49 10.94
C GLY A 2 -18.71 -0.58 10.02
N GLU A 3 -19.07 -0.48 8.76
CA GLU A 3 -18.40 -1.22 7.72
C GLU A 3 -17.00 -0.67 7.53
N VAL A 4 -16.06 -1.51 7.10
CA VAL A 4 -14.72 -1.05 6.78
C VAL A 4 -14.77 -0.03 5.64
N SER A 5 -14.14 1.10 5.86
CA SER A 5 -14.09 2.21 4.91
C SER A 5 -12.70 2.38 4.32
N THR A 6 -11.67 2.15 5.13
CA THR A 6 -10.27 2.28 4.73
C THR A 6 -9.49 1.09 5.30
N ILE A 7 -8.63 0.51 4.46
CA ILE A 7 -7.70 -0.53 4.88
C ILE A 7 -6.28 -0.04 4.60
N GLY A 8 -5.46 0.01 5.63
CA GLY A 8 -4.02 0.21 5.49
C GLY A 8 -3.34 -1.14 5.37
N LEU A 9 -2.56 -1.31 4.32
CA LEU A 9 -1.89 -2.59 4.02
C LEU A 9 -0.38 -2.39 4.03
N ASP A 10 0.29 -3.08 4.94
CA ASP A 10 1.74 -3.09 5.00
C ASP A 10 2.26 -4.32 4.24
N LEU A 11 3.07 -4.06 3.22
CA LEU A 11 3.58 -5.08 2.31
C LEU A 11 4.92 -5.61 2.79
N ALA A 12 4.91 -6.79 3.40
CA ALA A 12 6.12 -7.50 3.78
C ALA A 12 6.41 -8.61 2.77
N LYS A 13 7.50 -9.36 2.96
CA LYS A 13 7.92 -10.39 1.99
C LYS A 13 6.96 -11.57 1.92
N ALA A 14 6.54 -12.10 3.04
CA ALA A 14 5.71 -13.30 3.11
C ALA A 14 4.37 -13.07 3.77
N VAL A 15 4.32 -12.20 4.78
CA VAL A 15 3.13 -11.92 5.57
C VAL A 15 2.83 -10.43 5.48
N PHE A 16 1.60 -10.11 5.10
CA PHE A 16 1.11 -8.74 5.01
C PHE A 16 0.25 -8.42 6.23
N GLN A 17 0.27 -7.17 6.67
CA GLN A 17 -0.58 -6.72 7.77
C GLN A 17 -1.67 -5.82 7.21
N ALA A 18 -2.91 -6.08 7.60
CA ALA A 18 -4.06 -5.26 7.19
C ALA A 18 -4.72 -4.64 8.42
N HIS A 19 -4.92 -3.34 8.37
CA HIS A 19 -5.59 -2.58 9.41
C HIS A 19 -6.81 -1.92 8.81
N GLY A 20 -8.00 -2.35 9.23
CA GLY A 20 -9.26 -1.81 8.71
C GLY A 20 -9.89 -0.84 9.68
N ALA A 21 -10.36 0.30 9.16
CA ALA A 21 -11.07 1.30 9.94
C ALA A 21 -12.40 1.65 9.28
N ASP A 22 -13.38 2.06 10.09
CA ASP A 22 -14.66 2.55 9.57
C ASP A 22 -14.56 4.04 9.21
N ALA A 23 -15.68 4.63 8.79
CA ALA A 23 -15.73 6.03 8.36
C ALA A 23 -15.36 7.01 9.47
N SER A 24 -15.49 6.62 10.74
CA SER A 24 -15.11 7.46 11.88
C SER A 24 -13.65 7.33 12.27
N GLY A 25 -12.93 6.38 11.66
CA GLY A 25 -11.54 6.07 11.99
C GLY A 25 -11.38 5.01 13.07
N ALA A 26 -12.47 4.44 13.56
CA ALA A 26 -12.42 3.38 14.57
C ALA A 26 -11.98 2.05 13.94
N VAL A 27 -11.18 1.28 14.68
CA VAL A 27 -10.64 0.01 14.20
C VAL A 27 -11.77 -1.01 14.02
N VAL A 28 -11.86 -1.58 12.83
CA VAL A 28 -12.78 -2.68 12.53
C VAL A 28 -12.07 -4.03 12.66
N PHE A 29 -10.84 -4.10 12.15
CA PHE A 29 -10.04 -5.33 12.27
C PHE A 29 -8.54 -5.03 12.14
N ARG A 30 -7.74 -5.97 12.66
CA ARG A 30 -6.30 -6.07 12.43
C ARG A 30 -6.02 -7.50 12.03
N LYS A 31 -5.37 -7.72 10.89
CA LYS A 31 -5.25 -9.05 10.35
C LYS A 31 -3.89 -9.29 9.70
N LYS A 32 -3.34 -10.48 9.90
CA LYS A 32 -2.18 -10.97 9.16
C LYS A 32 -2.68 -11.78 7.98
N LEU A 33 -2.09 -11.54 6.82
CA LEU A 33 -2.46 -12.25 5.60
C LEU A 33 -1.20 -12.76 4.93
N ARG A 34 -1.21 -14.03 4.55
CA ARG A 34 -0.15 -14.53 3.70
C ARG A 34 -0.35 -13.98 2.29
N ARG A 35 0.75 -13.89 1.56
CA ARG A 35 0.73 -13.37 0.19
C ARG A 35 -0.33 -14.06 -0.68
N GLU A 36 -0.43 -15.38 -0.61
CA GLU A 36 -1.38 -16.15 -1.42
C GLU A 36 -2.84 -15.97 -0.99
N GLN A 37 -3.09 -15.41 0.18
CA GLN A 37 -4.45 -15.17 0.70
C GLN A 37 -4.96 -13.77 0.39
N LEU A 38 -4.08 -12.87 -0.05
CA LEU A 38 -4.37 -11.44 -0.11
C LEU A 38 -5.52 -11.11 -1.05
N LEU A 39 -5.48 -11.60 -2.28
CA LEU A 39 -6.52 -11.27 -3.27
C LEU A 39 -7.87 -11.90 -2.91
N ALA A 40 -7.87 -13.11 -2.35
CA ALA A 40 -9.10 -13.74 -1.88
C ALA A 40 -9.74 -12.95 -0.74
N PHE A 41 -8.92 -12.42 0.16
CA PHE A 41 -9.39 -11.56 1.25
C PHE A 41 -10.06 -10.30 0.69
N PHE A 42 -9.41 -9.60 -0.23
CA PHE A 42 -9.97 -8.37 -0.81
C PHE A 42 -11.18 -8.64 -1.70
N ALA A 43 -11.26 -9.80 -2.32
CA ALA A 43 -12.44 -10.18 -3.10
C ALA A 43 -13.69 -10.32 -2.23
N GLU A 44 -13.52 -10.67 -0.95
CA GLU A 44 -14.62 -10.82 0.01
C GLU A 44 -15.01 -9.53 0.72
N GLN A 45 -14.12 -8.52 0.70
CA GLN A 45 -14.40 -7.26 1.38
C GLN A 45 -15.37 -6.38 0.60
N PRO A 46 -16.25 -5.64 1.29
CA PRO A 46 -17.02 -4.60 0.63
C PRO A 46 -16.08 -3.57 0.03
N ARG A 47 -16.51 -2.92 -1.05
CA ARG A 47 -15.71 -1.89 -1.71
C ARG A 47 -15.25 -0.84 -0.72
N CYS A 48 -13.95 -0.59 -0.66
CA CYS A 48 -13.36 0.35 0.26
C CYS A 48 -12.09 0.97 -0.33
N LEU A 49 -11.52 1.93 0.39
CA LEU A 49 -10.22 2.50 0.05
C LEU A 49 -9.12 1.61 0.64
N VAL A 50 -8.20 1.16 -0.19
CA VAL A 50 -7.04 0.37 0.24
C VAL A 50 -5.78 1.20 0.02
N ALA A 51 -5.09 1.51 1.09
CA ALA A 51 -3.87 2.33 1.05
C ALA A 51 -2.64 1.48 1.32
N MET A 52 -1.56 1.78 0.63
CA MET A 52 -0.26 1.12 0.77
C MET A 52 0.83 2.17 0.73
N GLU A 53 1.94 1.88 1.39
CA GLU A 53 3.13 2.69 1.26
C GLU A 53 3.73 2.49 -0.12
N ALA A 54 4.09 3.57 -0.80
CA ALA A 54 4.62 3.50 -2.17
C ALA A 54 5.98 2.78 -2.18
N CYS A 55 6.06 1.69 -2.93
CA CYS A 55 7.26 0.90 -3.14
C CYS A 55 7.09 0.12 -4.44
N ALA A 56 8.15 -0.58 -4.88
CA ALA A 56 8.11 -1.29 -6.16
C ALA A 56 6.98 -2.31 -6.24
N SER A 57 6.76 -3.10 -5.19
CA SER A 57 5.71 -4.13 -5.18
C SER A 57 4.31 -3.55 -5.02
N ALA A 58 4.18 -2.36 -4.45
CA ALA A 58 2.88 -1.74 -4.21
C ALA A 58 2.11 -1.46 -5.50
N HIS A 59 2.81 -1.12 -6.58
CA HIS A 59 2.15 -0.86 -7.87
C HIS A 59 1.46 -2.11 -8.41
N TYR A 60 2.10 -3.26 -8.30
CA TYR A 60 1.49 -4.54 -8.68
C TYR A 60 0.23 -4.82 -7.85
N TRP A 61 0.34 -4.75 -6.53
CA TRP A 61 -0.79 -5.04 -5.64
C TRP A 61 -1.92 -4.04 -5.82
N ALA A 62 -1.60 -2.77 -6.06
CA ALA A 62 -2.61 -1.75 -6.34
C ALA A 62 -3.41 -2.09 -7.58
N ARG A 63 -2.75 -2.53 -8.65
CA ARG A 63 -3.44 -2.93 -9.88
C ARG A 63 -4.37 -4.12 -9.64
N GLU A 64 -3.88 -5.15 -8.92
CA GLU A 64 -4.66 -6.35 -8.64
C GLU A 64 -5.86 -6.08 -7.74
N ILE A 65 -5.67 -5.28 -6.70
CA ILE A 65 -6.74 -4.90 -5.77
C ILE A 65 -7.77 -4.00 -6.45
N THR A 66 -7.31 -3.09 -7.29
CA THR A 66 -8.22 -2.25 -8.09
C THR A 66 -9.09 -3.09 -9.01
N ALA A 67 -8.53 -4.14 -9.60
CA ALA A 67 -9.28 -5.06 -10.47
C ALA A 67 -10.41 -5.78 -9.72
N LEU A 68 -10.30 -5.90 -8.40
CA LEU A 68 -11.35 -6.48 -7.55
C LEU A 68 -12.45 -5.48 -7.18
N GLY A 69 -12.35 -4.23 -7.62
CA GLY A 69 -13.35 -3.21 -7.39
C GLY A 69 -13.07 -2.21 -6.29
N HIS A 70 -11.92 -2.29 -5.64
CA HIS A 70 -11.53 -1.35 -4.60
C HIS A 70 -10.85 -0.12 -5.17
N GLU A 71 -10.90 0.98 -4.43
CA GLU A 71 -10.10 2.17 -4.72
C GLU A 71 -8.75 2.00 -4.02
N THR A 72 -7.65 2.18 -4.75
CA THR A 72 -6.31 2.05 -4.16
C THR A 72 -5.58 3.37 -4.17
N ARG A 73 -4.78 3.60 -3.12
CA ARG A 73 -3.94 4.79 -2.97
C ARG A 73 -2.55 4.37 -2.51
N LEU A 74 -1.53 4.98 -3.09
CA LEU A 74 -0.15 4.79 -2.66
C LEU A 74 0.32 6.07 -1.99
N ILE A 75 0.92 5.92 -0.80
CA ILE A 75 1.37 7.05 0.01
C ILE A 75 2.89 7.03 0.09
N PRO A 76 3.58 8.14 -0.23
CA PRO A 76 5.03 8.20 -0.03
C PRO A 76 5.40 7.87 1.42
N PRO A 77 6.45 7.07 1.65
CA PRO A 77 6.85 6.67 3.01
C PRO A 77 7.04 7.84 3.97
N VAL A 78 7.53 8.95 3.49
CA VAL A 78 7.78 10.15 4.31
C VAL A 78 6.49 10.70 4.93
N TYR A 79 5.34 10.47 4.29
CA TYR A 79 4.06 10.94 4.82
C TYR A 79 3.38 9.93 5.75
N VAL A 80 3.85 8.69 5.75
CA VAL A 80 3.35 7.64 6.67
C VAL A 80 4.07 7.73 8.02
N LYS A 81 5.36 8.02 8.01
CA LYS A 81 6.21 8.05 9.18
C LYS A 81 5.63 8.80 10.40
N PRO A 82 5.07 10.02 10.25
CA PRO A 82 4.53 10.75 11.39
C PRO A 82 3.38 10.06 12.11
N PHE A 83 2.74 9.09 11.47
CA PHE A 83 1.59 8.38 12.05
C PHE A 83 1.96 7.07 12.74
N VAL A 84 3.23 6.65 12.65
CA VAL A 84 3.70 5.45 13.35
C VAL A 84 3.77 5.75 14.84
N LYS A 85 3.05 4.95 15.62
CA LYS A 85 2.97 5.12 17.07
C LYS A 85 3.97 4.21 17.77
N ARG A 86 4.70 4.75 18.71
CA ARG A 86 5.60 4.04 19.66
C ARG A 86 6.63 3.09 19.02
N GLN A 87 6.27 1.82 18.82
CA GLN A 87 7.19 0.81 18.32
C GLN A 87 7.00 0.58 16.84
N LYS A 88 8.13 0.45 16.16
CA LYS A 88 8.14 0.19 14.73
C LYS A 88 7.98 -1.32 14.50
N ASN A 89 6.77 -1.73 14.13
CA ASN A 89 6.48 -3.09 13.73
C ASN A 89 5.44 -3.08 12.61
N ASP A 90 5.25 -4.21 11.95
CA ASP A 90 4.38 -4.30 10.78
C ASP A 90 2.94 -3.89 11.06
N MET A 91 2.42 -4.22 12.22
CA MET A 91 1.05 -3.85 12.59
C MET A 91 0.93 -2.34 12.83
N ALA A 92 1.92 -1.73 13.46
CA ALA A 92 1.97 -0.28 13.64
C ALA A 92 2.12 0.44 12.30
N ASP A 93 2.85 -0.15 11.37
CA ASP A 93 3.01 0.39 10.02
C ASP A 93 1.69 0.35 9.26
N ALA A 94 0.94 -0.74 9.33
CA ALA A 94 -0.38 -0.85 8.70
C ALA A 94 -1.37 0.17 9.29
N GLU A 95 -1.36 0.34 10.61
CA GLU A 95 -2.17 1.36 11.28
C GLU A 95 -1.81 2.76 10.79
N ALA A 96 -0.52 3.07 10.68
CA ALA A 96 -0.05 4.38 10.22
C ALA A 96 -0.47 4.66 8.78
N ILE A 97 -0.40 3.67 7.92
CA ILE A 97 -0.84 3.78 6.52
C ILE A 97 -2.34 4.06 6.47
N CYS A 98 -3.13 3.33 7.25
CA CYS A 98 -4.57 3.53 7.31
C CYS A 98 -4.93 4.95 7.78
N GLU A 99 -4.28 5.41 8.83
CA GLU A 99 -4.51 6.75 9.40
C GLU A 99 -4.08 7.85 8.43
N ALA A 100 -2.91 7.70 7.80
CA ALA A 100 -2.41 8.66 6.82
C ALA A 100 -3.38 8.80 5.63
N ALA A 101 -3.95 7.70 5.17
CA ALA A 101 -4.87 7.69 4.03
C ALA A 101 -6.15 8.48 4.30
N GLN A 102 -6.51 8.69 5.56
CA GLN A 102 -7.71 9.41 5.97
C GLN A 102 -7.50 10.92 6.09
N ARG A 103 -6.27 11.40 5.93
CA ARG A 103 -5.99 12.83 6.05
C ARG A 103 -6.46 13.59 4.81
N PRO A 104 -7.21 14.70 4.97
CA PRO A 104 -7.78 15.46 3.84
C PRO A 104 -6.74 16.01 2.88
N THR A 105 -5.56 16.33 3.39
CA THR A 105 -4.49 16.96 2.60
C THR A 105 -3.42 15.99 2.14
N MET A 106 -3.65 14.69 2.30
CA MET A 106 -2.68 13.67 1.91
C MET A 106 -2.45 13.65 0.40
N ARG A 107 -1.19 13.59 0.01
CA ARG A 107 -0.79 13.47 -1.40
C ARG A 107 -0.48 12.02 -1.71
N PHE A 108 -1.10 11.51 -2.76
CA PHE A 108 -0.95 10.12 -3.16
C PHE A 108 -0.10 10.00 -4.42
N VAL A 109 0.59 8.85 -4.53
CA VAL A 109 1.29 8.46 -5.75
C VAL A 109 0.32 7.65 -6.59
N ARG A 110 0.24 7.96 -7.88
CA ARG A 110 -0.62 7.19 -8.80
C ARG A 110 0.00 5.82 -9.07
N PRO A 111 -0.77 4.73 -8.97
CA PRO A 111 -0.26 3.41 -9.34
C PRO A 111 0.17 3.39 -10.81
N LYS A 112 1.35 2.83 -11.08
CA LYS A 112 1.86 2.69 -12.44
C LYS A 112 1.26 1.46 -13.10
N SER A 113 1.02 1.54 -14.42
CA SER A 113 0.67 0.37 -15.22
C SER A 113 1.86 -0.60 -15.25
N ALA A 114 1.59 -1.85 -15.63
CA ALA A 114 2.65 -2.84 -15.76
C ALA A 114 3.70 -2.39 -16.80
N GLU A 115 3.26 -1.79 -17.92
CA GLU A 115 4.14 -1.27 -18.96
C GLU A 115 5.01 -0.13 -18.46
N ALA A 116 4.42 0.84 -17.78
CA ALA A 116 5.15 1.99 -17.24
C ALA A 116 6.18 1.55 -16.20
N GLN A 117 5.85 0.59 -15.34
CA GLN A 117 6.76 0.05 -14.34
C GLN A 117 7.92 -0.69 -14.99
N GLY A 118 7.66 -1.49 -16.03
CA GLY A 118 8.69 -2.17 -16.82
C GLY A 118 9.63 -1.19 -17.49
N ALA A 119 9.11 -0.14 -18.10
CA ALA A 119 9.90 0.91 -18.76
C ALA A 119 10.83 1.62 -17.75
N ALA A 120 10.35 1.92 -16.56
CA ALA A 120 11.15 2.55 -15.51
C ALA A 120 12.35 1.68 -15.11
N VAL A 121 12.16 0.38 -15.01
CA VAL A 121 13.25 -0.58 -14.71
C VAL A 121 14.30 -0.57 -15.82
N VAL A 122 13.89 -0.58 -17.08
CA VAL A 122 14.81 -0.53 -18.22
C VAL A 122 15.66 0.74 -18.20
N PHE A 123 15.06 1.89 -17.96
CA PHE A 123 15.78 3.16 -17.87
C PHE A 123 16.82 3.16 -16.74
N ARG A 124 16.47 2.63 -15.56
CA ARG A 124 17.40 2.54 -14.44
C ARG A 124 18.61 1.67 -14.75
N THR A 125 18.40 0.54 -15.38
CA THR A 125 19.46 -0.38 -15.78
C THR A 125 20.41 0.29 -16.78
N ARG A 126 19.87 0.97 -17.77
CA ARG A 126 20.65 1.68 -18.77
C ARG A 126 21.50 2.80 -18.15
N ASP A 127 20.93 3.56 -17.24
CA ASP A 127 21.62 4.65 -16.53
C ASP A 127 22.79 4.12 -15.71
N LEU A 128 22.62 3.01 -15.02
CA LEU A 128 23.68 2.35 -14.26
C LEU A 128 24.84 1.90 -15.15
N LEU A 129 24.56 1.33 -16.30
CA LEU A 129 25.59 0.88 -17.25
C LEU A 129 26.41 2.05 -17.79
N VAL A 130 25.75 3.16 -18.09
CA VAL A 130 26.45 4.37 -18.56
C VAL A 130 27.37 4.93 -17.47
N ARG A 131 26.92 4.98 -16.23
CA ARG A 131 27.74 5.45 -15.09
C ARG A 131 28.95 4.57 -14.86
N GLN A 132 28.84 3.26 -15.01
CA GLN A 132 29.95 2.33 -14.85
C GLN A 132 31.02 2.53 -15.92
N ARG A 133 30.66 2.93 -17.12
CA ARG A 133 31.60 3.20 -18.22
C ARG A 133 32.45 4.45 -18.00
N THR A 134 31.95 5.42 -17.26
CA THR A 134 32.64 6.69 -17.02
C THR A 134 33.63 6.63 -15.87
N HIS A 135 33.69 5.53 -15.17
CA HIS A 135 34.67 5.26 -14.13
C HIS A 135 35.75 4.33 -14.62
#